data_7fd736d6ca43fa14ba3a9a043d27f297
#
_entry.id   7fd736d6ca43fa14ba3a9a043d27f297
#
_cell.length_a   1.000
_cell.length_b   1.000
_cell.length_c   1.000
_cell.angle_alpha   90.00
_cell.angle_beta   90.00
_cell.angle_gamma   90.00
#
_symmetry.space_group_name_H-M   'P 1'
#
loop_
_entity.id
_entity.type
_entity.pdbx_description
1 polymer ?
#
loop_
_entity_poly.entity_id
_entity_poly.type
_entity_poly.pdbx_seq_one_letter_code
_entity_poly.pdbx_strand_id
1 'polypeptide(L)'
;TTYGRSSGFCIDPIEKKPLNHFYPGTAVFSFGTAGCNLACKFCQNWDISKSREMDTLMDAASPETIAATAAKMDCRSVAFTYNDPVIFAEYAMDTADACHALGIKTVAVTAGYIGIEARREFYAKMDAANVDLKAFTDEFYFKLCAAKLQPVLETLAYLKHETDVWFEITTLLIP
;
A
#
# COMPACT_ATOMS: atom_id res chain seq x y z
N THR A 1 -2.18 -12.55 -14.22
CA THR A 1 -2.46 -11.31 -13.47
C THR A 1 -2.64 -11.62 -11.99
N THR A 2 -2.32 -10.70 -11.11
CA THR A 2 -2.51 -10.83 -9.65
C THR A 2 -3.89 -10.36 -9.18
N TYR A 3 -4.73 -9.84 -10.07
CA TYR A 3 -6.07 -9.37 -9.77
C TYR A 3 -6.94 -10.48 -9.18
N GLY A 4 -7.61 -10.20 -8.06
CA GLY A 4 -8.45 -11.14 -7.34
C GLY A 4 -7.70 -12.20 -6.54
N ARG A 5 -6.38 -12.07 -6.38
CA ARG A 5 -5.53 -13.03 -5.67
C ARG A 5 -4.61 -12.30 -4.68
N SER A 6 -4.37 -12.92 -3.53
CA SER A 6 -3.55 -12.38 -2.45
C SER A 6 -2.48 -13.36 -2.01
N SER A 7 -1.39 -12.82 -1.49
CA SER A 7 -0.34 -13.57 -0.76
C SER A 7 -0.74 -13.95 0.67
N GLY A 8 -1.94 -13.57 1.09
CA GLY A 8 -2.52 -13.83 2.41
C GLY A 8 -3.22 -12.59 2.96
N PHE A 9 -4.13 -12.83 3.90
CA PHE A 9 -4.91 -11.81 4.60
C PHE A 9 -4.57 -11.81 6.08
N CYS A 10 -4.46 -10.61 6.68
CA CYS A 10 -4.20 -10.44 8.10
C CYS A 10 -5.07 -9.35 8.70
N ILE A 11 -5.42 -9.51 9.98
CA ILE A 11 -5.99 -8.43 10.79
C ILE A 11 -4.91 -7.95 11.75
N ASP A 12 -4.60 -6.68 11.69
CA ASP A 12 -3.57 -6.03 12.49
C ASP A 12 -4.09 -4.76 13.15
N PRO A 13 -3.46 -4.26 14.22
CA PRO A 13 -3.63 -2.87 14.62
C PRO A 13 -3.16 -1.92 13.50
N ILE A 14 -3.85 -0.78 13.34
CA ILE A 14 -3.52 0.22 12.29
C ILE A 14 -2.08 0.73 12.41
N GLU A 15 -1.54 0.76 13.61
CA GLU A 15 -0.16 1.20 13.91
C GLU A 15 0.90 0.28 13.25
N LYS A 16 0.56 -0.97 12.92
CA LYS A 16 1.43 -1.83 12.11
C LYS A 16 1.51 -1.41 10.64
N LYS A 17 0.64 -0.49 10.20
CA LYS A 17 0.69 0.14 8.86
C LYS A 17 1.37 1.50 8.90
N PRO A 18 2.29 1.71 9.80
CA PRO A 18 2.81 2.88 10.51
C PRO A 18 1.93 4.13 10.40
N LEU A 19 0.65 3.98 10.73
CA LEU A 19 -0.32 5.07 10.87
C LEU A 19 -0.68 5.25 12.34
N ASN A 20 -0.12 6.28 12.96
CA ASN A 20 -0.26 6.51 14.39
C ASN A 20 -1.37 7.53 14.72
N HIS A 21 -1.84 8.26 13.72
CA HIS A 21 -2.80 9.34 13.87
C HIS A 21 -4.07 9.14 13.03
N PHE A 22 -4.12 8.14 12.20
CA PHE A 22 -5.30 7.77 11.40
C PHE A 22 -6.04 6.61 12.09
N TYR A 23 -7.16 6.92 12.75
CA TYR A 23 -7.96 5.95 13.53
C TYR A 23 -7.14 5.07 14.49
N PRO A 24 -6.34 5.65 15.39
CA PRO A 24 -5.46 4.88 16.26
C PRO A 24 -6.22 3.87 17.13
N GLY A 25 -5.62 2.71 17.36
CA GLY A 25 -6.19 1.62 18.14
C GLY A 25 -7.25 0.79 17.42
N THR A 26 -7.49 1.02 16.13
CA THR A 26 -8.48 0.24 15.37
C THR A 26 -7.86 -0.93 14.61
N ALA A 27 -8.69 -1.94 14.33
CA ALA A 27 -8.30 -3.05 13.48
C ALA A 27 -8.32 -2.67 11.99
N VAL A 28 -7.33 -3.14 11.25
CA VAL A 28 -7.21 -3.01 9.80
C VAL A 28 -7.11 -4.40 9.15
N PHE A 29 -7.92 -4.65 8.14
CA PHE A 29 -7.82 -5.84 7.30
C PHE A 29 -6.80 -5.60 6.20
N SER A 30 -5.75 -6.41 6.12
CA SER A 30 -4.57 -6.13 5.33
C SER A 30 -4.29 -7.23 4.33
N PHE A 31 -3.91 -6.86 3.12
CA PHE A 31 -3.43 -7.82 2.13
C PHE A 31 -2.45 -7.20 1.13
N GLY A 32 -1.75 -8.07 0.44
CA GLY A 32 -0.89 -7.76 -0.69
C GLY A 32 -0.96 -8.84 -1.76
N THR A 33 -0.20 -8.64 -2.81
CA THR A 33 -0.07 -9.58 -3.92
C THR A 33 1.38 -10.05 -4.06
N ALA A 34 1.82 -10.46 -5.25
CA ALA A 34 3.20 -10.85 -5.52
C ALA A 34 3.89 -9.84 -6.41
N GLY A 35 5.18 -9.59 -6.18
CA GLY A 35 6.01 -8.64 -6.90
C GLY A 35 6.04 -7.26 -6.25
N CYS A 36 6.90 -6.38 -6.76
CA CYS A 36 7.03 -4.98 -6.36
C CYS A 36 7.67 -4.18 -7.50
N ASN A 37 7.36 -2.91 -7.62
CA ASN A 37 7.97 -1.99 -8.59
C ASN A 37 9.35 -1.45 -8.15
N LEU A 38 9.79 -1.75 -6.91
CA LEU A 38 11.12 -1.48 -6.41
C LEU A 38 11.92 -2.78 -6.21
N ALA A 39 13.24 -2.64 -6.08
CA ALA A 39 14.14 -3.76 -5.83
C ALA A 39 15.02 -3.54 -4.59
N CYS A 40 14.41 -3.09 -3.50
CA CYS A 40 15.12 -2.76 -2.26
C CYS A 40 15.94 -3.96 -1.74
N LYS A 41 17.24 -3.74 -1.51
CA LYS A 41 18.15 -4.77 -0.99
C LYS A 41 17.88 -5.12 0.47
N PHE A 42 17.21 -4.24 1.19
CA PHE A 42 16.82 -4.38 2.61
C PHE A 42 15.33 -4.67 2.79
N CYS A 43 14.66 -5.22 1.77
CA CYS A 43 13.22 -5.48 1.82
C CYS A 43 12.89 -6.52 2.91
N GLN A 44 12.00 -6.17 3.83
CA GLN A 44 11.54 -7.08 4.88
C GLN A 44 10.58 -8.16 4.33
N ASN A 45 9.88 -7.85 3.25
CA ASN A 45 8.92 -8.74 2.58
C ASN A 45 9.49 -9.27 1.26
N TRP A 46 10.77 -9.64 1.24
CA TRP A 46 11.43 -9.98 -0.01
C TRP A 46 10.82 -11.23 -0.68
N ASP A 47 10.32 -12.18 0.09
CA ASP A 47 9.67 -13.40 -0.41
C ASP A 47 8.47 -13.05 -1.30
N ILE A 48 7.65 -12.08 -0.88
CA ILE A 48 6.49 -11.60 -1.62
C ILE A 48 6.91 -10.65 -2.72
N SER A 49 7.74 -9.67 -2.42
CA SER A 49 8.11 -8.58 -3.33
C SER A 49 9.05 -9.02 -4.47
N LYS A 50 9.79 -10.11 -4.31
CA LYS A 50 10.63 -10.70 -5.35
C LYS A 50 9.98 -11.85 -6.09
N SER A 51 8.87 -12.38 -5.57
CA SER A 51 8.18 -13.48 -6.22
C SER A 51 7.65 -13.07 -7.60
N ARG A 52 7.89 -13.93 -8.57
CA ARG A 52 7.30 -13.88 -9.91
C ARG A 52 6.38 -15.07 -10.16
N GLU A 53 6.23 -15.92 -9.16
CA GLU A 53 5.48 -17.17 -9.25
C GLU A 53 4.05 -16.95 -8.74
N MET A 54 3.09 -17.43 -9.51
CA MET A 54 1.67 -17.39 -9.16
C MET A 54 1.34 -18.27 -7.95
N ASP A 55 2.21 -19.23 -7.63
CA ASP A 55 2.03 -20.18 -6.52
C ASP A 55 2.13 -19.52 -5.13
N THR A 56 2.71 -18.32 -5.04
CA THR A 56 2.69 -17.51 -3.83
C THR A 56 1.35 -16.80 -3.59
N LEU A 57 0.44 -16.82 -4.55
CA LEU A 57 -0.89 -16.24 -4.46
C LEU A 57 -1.91 -17.33 -4.10
N MET A 58 -1.99 -17.66 -2.82
CA MET A 58 -2.76 -18.81 -2.33
C MET A 58 -4.25 -18.51 -2.18
N ASP A 59 -4.61 -17.26 -1.86
CA ASP A 59 -5.99 -16.89 -1.55
C ASP A 59 -6.62 -16.09 -2.70
N ALA A 60 -7.83 -16.49 -3.09
CA ALA A 60 -8.64 -15.76 -4.05
C ALA A 60 -9.77 -15.02 -3.32
N ALA A 61 -9.92 -13.73 -3.59
CA ALA A 61 -11.01 -12.93 -3.08
C ALA A 61 -11.38 -11.81 -4.05
N SER A 62 -12.68 -11.62 -4.30
CA SER A 62 -13.13 -10.44 -5.05
C SER A 62 -13.07 -9.19 -4.16
N PRO A 63 -13.07 -7.98 -4.76
CA PRO A 63 -13.19 -6.72 -4.01
C PRO A 63 -14.33 -6.74 -2.98
N GLU A 64 -15.49 -7.20 -3.37
CA GLU A 64 -16.68 -7.28 -2.50
C GLU A 64 -16.48 -8.26 -1.34
N THR A 65 -15.81 -9.39 -1.60
CA THR A 65 -15.50 -10.39 -0.56
C THR A 65 -14.56 -9.80 0.49
N ILE A 66 -13.57 -9.03 0.06
CA ILE A 66 -12.63 -8.34 0.98
C ILE A 66 -13.38 -7.33 1.84
N ALA A 67 -14.17 -6.46 1.22
CA ALA A 67 -14.95 -5.45 1.92
C ALA A 67 -15.94 -6.06 2.92
N ALA A 68 -16.68 -7.09 2.50
CA ALA A 68 -17.62 -7.81 3.37
C ALA A 68 -16.91 -8.53 4.53
N THR A 69 -15.74 -9.09 4.29
CA THR A 69 -14.94 -9.74 5.34
C THR A 69 -14.42 -8.72 6.34
N ALA A 70 -13.91 -7.59 5.88
CA ALA A 70 -13.46 -6.49 6.75
C ALA A 70 -14.60 -5.97 7.63
N ALA A 71 -15.80 -5.78 7.06
CA ALA A 71 -16.99 -5.38 7.81
C ALA A 71 -17.38 -6.42 8.87
N LYS A 72 -17.42 -7.71 8.50
CA LYS A 72 -17.74 -8.81 9.41
C LYS A 72 -16.76 -8.93 10.57
N MET A 73 -15.51 -8.60 10.34
CA MET A 73 -14.43 -8.67 11.33
C MET A 73 -14.26 -7.36 12.13
N ASP A 74 -15.21 -6.43 11.98
CA ASP A 74 -15.18 -5.10 12.64
C ASP A 74 -13.90 -4.31 12.39
N CYS A 75 -13.32 -4.47 11.19
CA CYS A 75 -12.17 -3.71 10.76
C CYS A 75 -12.61 -2.32 10.30
N ARG A 76 -12.00 -1.28 10.85
CA ARG A 76 -12.31 0.12 10.48
C ARG A 76 -11.81 0.47 9.09
N SER A 77 -10.78 -0.22 8.63
CA SER A 77 -10.13 0.02 7.35
C SER A 77 -9.62 -1.25 6.69
N VAL A 78 -9.34 -1.14 5.38
CA VAL A 78 -8.58 -2.13 4.59
C VAL A 78 -7.27 -1.51 4.15
N ALA A 79 -6.15 -2.22 4.34
CA ALA A 79 -4.81 -1.77 3.93
C ALA A 79 -4.26 -2.61 2.78
N PHE A 80 -3.85 -1.91 1.72
CA PHE A 80 -3.08 -2.44 0.61
C PHE A 80 -1.59 -2.33 0.97
N THR A 81 -0.92 -3.47 1.23
CA THR A 81 0.39 -3.49 1.89
C THR A 81 1.23 -4.73 1.56
N TYR A 82 2.33 -4.94 2.27
CA TYR A 82 3.34 -6.00 2.16
C TYR A 82 4.25 -5.86 0.93
N ASN A 83 3.71 -5.77 -0.25
CA ASN A 83 4.37 -5.25 -1.45
C ASN A 83 3.77 -3.89 -1.81
N ASP A 84 4.30 -3.21 -2.81
CA ASP A 84 3.77 -1.89 -3.17
C ASP A 84 2.42 -2.04 -3.89
N PRO A 85 1.33 -1.40 -3.40
CA PRO A 85 0.01 -1.51 -4.01
C PRO A 85 -0.08 -0.93 -5.42
N VAL A 86 0.87 -0.13 -5.85
CA VAL A 86 0.94 0.41 -7.23
C VAL A 86 0.97 -0.70 -8.28
N ILE A 87 1.55 -1.87 -7.97
CA ILE A 87 1.62 -2.97 -8.94
C ILE A 87 0.31 -3.76 -9.10
N PHE A 88 -0.65 -3.54 -8.20
CA PHE A 88 -2.00 -4.10 -8.28
C PHE A 88 -3.07 -3.00 -8.11
N ALA A 89 -2.79 -1.82 -8.66
CA ALA A 89 -3.57 -0.61 -8.44
C ALA A 89 -5.05 -0.79 -8.82
N GLU A 90 -5.37 -1.45 -9.93
CA GLU A 90 -6.74 -1.70 -10.34
C GLU A 90 -7.49 -2.53 -9.31
N TYR A 91 -6.87 -3.60 -8.79
CA TYR A 91 -7.48 -4.43 -7.75
C TYR A 91 -7.65 -3.67 -6.43
N ALA A 92 -6.68 -2.83 -6.08
CA ALA A 92 -6.77 -1.98 -4.90
C ALA A 92 -7.87 -0.92 -5.04
N MET A 93 -8.01 -0.28 -6.19
CA MET A 93 -9.03 0.74 -6.47
C MET A 93 -10.44 0.13 -6.47
N ASP A 94 -10.65 -1.01 -7.12
CA ASP A 94 -11.95 -1.69 -7.11
C ASP A 94 -12.31 -2.17 -5.69
N THR A 95 -11.31 -2.65 -4.93
CA THR A 95 -11.51 -2.99 -3.51
C THR A 95 -11.85 -1.77 -2.67
N ALA A 96 -11.24 -0.63 -2.96
CA ALA A 96 -11.54 0.63 -2.28
C ALA A 96 -12.99 1.07 -2.52
N ASP A 97 -13.49 0.98 -3.74
CA ASP A 97 -14.87 1.29 -4.06
C ASP A 97 -15.85 0.38 -3.30
N ALA A 98 -15.56 -0.93 -3.23
CA ALA A 98 -16.36 -1.88 -2.44
C ALA A 98 -16.32 -1.58 -0.93
N CYS A 99 -15.16 -1.17 -0.40
CA CYS A 99 -15.00 -0.75 0.99
C CYS A 99 -15.80 0.51 1.31
N HIS A 100 -15.71 1.53 0.45
CA HIS A 100 -16.44 2.79 0.63
C HIS A 100 -17.95 2.58 0.61
N ALA A 101 -18.45 1.66 -0.21
CA ALA A 101 -19.88 1.29 -0.23
C ALA A 101 -20.37 0.73 1.11
N LEU A 102 -19.47 0.18 1.95
CA LEU A 102 -19.75 -0.32 3.29
C LEU A 102 -19.27 0.62 4.42
N GLY A 103 -18.80 1.83 4.08
CA GLY A 103 -18.31 2.79 5.07
C GLY A 103 -16.95 2.44 5.68
N ILE A 104 -16.20 1.53 5.04
CA ILE A 104 -14.86 1.09 5.46
C ILE A 104 -13.83 2.00 4.79
N LYS A 105 -12.85 2.44 5.56
CA LYS A 105 -11.75 3.29 5.08
C LYS A 105 -10.68 2.48 4.33
N THR A 106 -9.92 3.14 3.46
CA THR A 106 -8.88 2.52 2.65
C THR A 106 -7.52 3.16 2.89
N VAL A 107 -6.51 2.32 2.98
CA VAL A 107 -5.14 2.72 3.37
C VAL A 107 -4.13 2.13 2.40
N ALA A 108 -3.27 2.97 1.84
CA ALA A 108 -2.11 2.53 1.06
C ALA A 108 -0.84 2.55 1.93
N VAL A 109 -0.12 1.44 2.01
CA VAL A 109 1.25 1.39 2.54
C VAL A 109 2.18 1.21 1.34
N THR A 110 2.89 2.27 0.97
CA THR A 110 3.53 2.37 -0.34
C THR A 110 4.88 3.10 -0.27
N ALA A 111 5.74 2.84 -1.23
CA ALA A 111 6.95 3.64 -1.44
C ALA A 111 6.67 4.98 -2.16
N GLY A 112 5.44 5.23 -2.59
CA GLY A 112 5.08 6.45 -3.32
C GLY A 112 5.72 6.56 -4.71
N TYR A 113 6.27 5.46 -5.24
CA TYR A 113 6.94 5.42 -6.54
C TYR A 113 5.94 5.12 -7.66
N ILE A 114 5.26 6.16 -8.11
CA ILE A 114 4.15 6.07 -9.06
C ILE A 114 4.19 7.25 -10.05
N GLY A 115 3.82 7.00 -11.31
CA GLY A 115 3.71 8.03 -12.33
C GLY A 115 2.53 8.98 -12.09
N ILE A 116 2.60 10.20 -12.66
CA ILE A 116 1.67 11.29 -12.36
C ILE A 116 0.20 10.96 -12.68
N GLU A 117 -0.08 10.26 -13.77
CA GLU A 117 -1.44 9.92 -14.17
C GLU A 117 -2.03 8.87 -13.24
N ALA A 118 -1.34 7.75 -13.06
CA ALA A 118 -1.75 6.68 -12.14
C ALA A 118 -1.83 7.16 -10.68
N ARG A 119 -0.99 8.10 -10.27
CA ARG A 119 -1.00 8.73 -8.94
C ARG A 119 -2.36 9.36 -8.64
N ARG A 120 -2.90 10.13 -9.59
CA ARG A 120 -4.19 10.81 -9.42
C ARG A 120 -5.34 9.82 -9.26
N GLU A 121 -5.38 8.80 -10.12
CA GLU A 121 -6.42 7.79 -10.08
C GLU A 121 -6.36 6.96 -8.79
N PHE A 122 -5.15 6.50 -8.43
CA PHE A 122 -4.94 5.66 -7.26
C PHE A 122 -5.29 6.37 -5.94
N TYR A 123 -4.73 7.57 -5.71
CA TYR A 123 -4.97 8.28 -4.45
C TYR A 123 -6.37 8.89 -4.34
N ALA A 124 -7.09 9.07 -5.44
CA ALA A 124 -8.50 9.46 -5.41
C ALA A 124 -9.40 8.39 -4.72
N LYS A 125 -8.90 7.17 -4.59
CA LYS A 125 -9.59 6.04 -3.93
C LYS A 125 -9.07 5.75 -2.51
N MET A 126 -8.07 6.49 -2.03
CA MET A 126 -7.46 6.26 -0.72
C MET A 126 -7.91 7.31 0.29
N ASP A 127 -8.27 6.86 1.52
CA ASP A 127 -8.54 7.74 2.65
C ASP A 127 -7.26 8.11 3.38
N ALA A 128 -6.29 7.18 3.43
CA ALA A 128 -4.99 7.42 4.04
C ALA A 128 -3.85 6.71 3.32
N ALA A 129 -2.63 7.17 3.58
CA ALA A 129 -1.41 6.52 3.11
C ALA A 129 -0.30 6.59 4.17
N ASN A 130 0.45 5.50 4.32
CA ASN A 130 1.81 5.57 4.85
C ASN A 130 2.78 5.53 3.66
N VAL A 131 3.63 6.53 3.55
CA VAL A 131 4.59 6.64 2.45
C VAL A 131 6.01 6.43 2.98
N ASP A 132 6.67 5.41 2.48
CA ASP A 132 8.07 5.13 2.79
C ASP A 132 9.00 6.07 2.02
N LEU A 133 9.48 7.11 2.68
CA LEU A 133 10.64 7.87 2.21
C LEU A 133 11.92 7.15 2.66
N LYS A 134 12.43 6.27 1.80
CA LYS A 134 13.48 5.31 2.17
C LYS A 134 14.85 5.94 2.41
N ALA A 135 15.11 7.11 1.84
CA ALA A 135 16.33 7.91 2.04
C ALA A 135 16.16 9.31 1.43
N PHE A 136 17.24 10.13 1.55
CA PHE A 136 17.25 11.53 1.13
C PHE A 136 18.19 11.82 -0.04
N THR A 137 18.71 10.76 -0.70
CA THR A 137 19.66 10.91 -1.83
C THR A 137 19.28 10.00 -3.00
N ASP A 138 19.48 10.49 -4.23
CA ASP A 138 19.32 9.68 -5.44
C ASP A 138 20.30 8.50 -5.47
N GLU A 139 21.48 8.66 -4.92
CA GLU A 139 22.49 7.59 -4.85
C GLU A 139 21.96 6.37 -4.07
N PHE A 140 21.33 6.61 -2.91
CA PHE A 140 20.74 5.54 -2.11
C PHE A 140 19.60 4.86 -2.88
N TYR A 141 18.68 5.66 -3.43
CA TYR A 141 17.56 5.13 -4.21
C TYR A 141 18.04 4.29 -5.38
N PHE A 142 19.01 4.79 -6.13
CA PHE A 142 19.55 4.06 -7.28
C PHE A 142 20.26 2.76 -6.87
N LYS A 143 21.18 2.81 -5.89
CA LYS A 143 22.00 1.66 -5.49
C LYS A 143 21.26 0.60 -4.68
N LEU A 144 20.31 1.01 -3.83
CA LEU A 144 19.69 0.14 -2.84
C LEU A 144 18.22 -0.15 -3.13
N CYS A 145 17.51 0.69 -3.88
CA CYS A 145 16.10 0.49 -4.21
C CYS A 145 15.85 0.24 -5.70
N ALA A 146 16.85 0.43 -6.57
CA ALA A 146 16.75 0.43 -8.03
C ALA A 146 15.68 1.42 -8.53
N ALA A 147 15.61 2.60 -7.93
CA ALA A 147 14.61 3.64 -8.15
C ALA A 147 15.25 5.03 -8.18
N LYS A 148 14.43 6.07 -8.24
CA LYS A 148 14.82 7.48 -8.14
C LYS A 148 14.07 8.12 -6.97
N LEU A 149 14.70 9.10 -6.30
CA LEU A 149 14.09 9.84 -5.21
C LEU A 149 12.95 10.77 -5.69
N GLN A 150 13.17 11.46 -6.81
CA GLN A 150 12.27 12.52 -7.29
C GLN A 150 10.80 12.11 -7.41
N PRO A 151 10.42 10.94 -8.01
CA PRO A 151 9.00 10.54 -8.08
C PRO A 151 8.33 10.36 -6.71
N VAL A 152 9.10 9.98 -5.68
CA VAL A 152 8.59 9.85 -4.31
C VAL A 152 8.31 11.23 -3.71
N LEU A 153 9.23 12.18 -3.88
CA LEU A 153 9.05 13.56 -3.44
C LEU A 153 7.85 14.23 -4.13
N GLU A 154 7.67 13.98 -5.42
CA GLU A 154 6.50 14.46 -6.17
C GLU A 154 5.19 13.86 -5.65
N THR A 155 5.19 12.59 -5.24
CA THR A 155 4.03 11.96 -4.60
C THR A 155 3.71 12.60 -3.27
N LEU A 156 4.70 12.84 -2.42
CA LEU A 156 4.52 13.53 -1.14
C LEU A 156 3.98 14.96 -1.32
N ALA A 157 4.54 15.70 -2.29
CA ALA A 157 4.06 17.05 -2.62
C ALA A 157 2.61 17.03 -3.12
N TYR A 158 2.26 16.08 -3.99
CA TYR A 158 0.90 15.89 -4.49
C TYR A 158 -0.08 15.59 -3.35
N LEU A 159 0.24 14.62 -2.48
CA LEU A 159 -0.59 14.28 -1.32
C LEU A 159 -0.81 15.50 -0.42
N LYS A 160 0.24 16.31 -0.20
CA LYS A 160 0.18 17.48 0.67
C LYS A 160 -0.65 18.63 0.11
N HIS A 161 -0.59 18.87 -1.19
CA HIS A 161 -1.08 20.12 -1.79
C HIS A 161 -2.30 19.94 -2.69
N GLU A 162 -2.57 18.71 -3.15
CA GLU A 162 -3.60 18.46 -4.15
C GLU A 162 -4.66 17.44 -3.70
N THR A 163 -4.58 16.90 -2.46
CA THR A 163 -5.51 15.90 -1.96
C THR A 163 -5.90 16.13 -0.50
N ASP A 164 -7.01 15.52 -0.09
CA ASP A 164 -7.45 15.41 1.31
C ASP A 164 -7.01 14.06 1.95
N VAL A 165 -6.20 13.26 1.27
CA VAL A 165 -5.69 11.99 1.78
C VAL A 165 -4.84 12.25 3.02
N TRP A 166 -5.20 11.63 4.16
CA TRP A 166 -4.34 11.65 5.32
C TRP A 166 -3.05 10.90 5.03
N PHE A 167 -1.88 11.45 5.32
CA PHE A 167 -0.66 10.67 5.15
C PHE A 167 0.36 10.87 6.25
N GLU A 168 1.08 9.80 6.53
CA GLU A 168 2.23 9.76 7.42
C GLU A 168 3.45 9.26 6.65
N ILE A 169 4.64 9.74 7.01
CA ILE A 169 5.88 9.38 6.33
C ILE A 169 6.71 8.51 7.26
N THR A 170 7.14 7.37 6.75
CA THR A 170 8.09 6.50 7.44
C THR A 170 9.45 6.55 6.76
N THR A 171 10.53 6.73 7.55
CA THR A 171 11.90 6.63 7.05
C THR A 171 12.66 5.59 7.87
N LEU A 172 13.18 4.57 7.19
CA LEU A 172 14.06 3.58 7.80
C LEU A 172 15.47 4.16 7.90
N LEU A 173 15.97 4.28 9.11
CA LEU A 173 17.34 4.71 9.36
C LEU A 173 18.25 3.47 9.38
N ILE A 174 19.16 3.42 8.41
CA ILE A 174 20.17 2.35 8.28
C ILE A 174 21.51 2.96 8.67
N PRO A 175 22.18 2.42 9.72
CA PRO A 175 23.48 2.92 10.17
C PRO A 175 24.60 2.68 9.14
#